data_360fd700d02d3dbe0bd87bca6de1d0ed
#
_entry.id   360fd700d02d3dbe0bd87bca6de1d0ed
#
_cell.length_a   1.000
_cell.length_b   1.000
_cell.length_c   1.000
_cell.angle_alpha   90.00
_cell.angle_beta   90.00
_cell.angle_gamma   90.00
#
_symmetry.space_group_name_H-M   'P 1'
#
loop_
_entity.id
_entity.type
_entity.pdbx_description
1 polymer ?
#
loop_
_entity_poly.entity_id
_entity_poly.type
_entity_poly.pdbx_seq_one_letter_code
_entity_poly.pdbx_strand_id
1 'polypeptide(L)'
;MFAIPLGDDGAELRPLEPWQAEEFLTHMDRGRDFIGQHIVLPDYATDLDSARSFLRSYAEKAATDTGRIYGIWDGGTLVGGVLFRTMDVAAGRAEAGCWLEPSAAGKGLITRACRVIIDWAVEERGIHRVEWRASAKNEPSIAVARRLGMTREGVLRENYPHRGTRADTELWAVLAPEWRAAKAEAS
;
A
#
# COMPACT_ATOMS: atom_id res chain seq x y z
N MET A 1 10.68 -4.93 -12.37
CA MET A 1 9.33 -5.49 -12.52
C MET A 1 8.59 -4.61 -13.52
N PHE A 2 8.08 -5.18 -14.58
CA PHE A 2 7.23 -4.48 -15.55
C PHE A 2 5.77 -4.43 -15.04
N ALA A 3 4.81 -4.25 -15.91
CA ALA A 3 3.40 -4.29 -15.53
C ALA A 3 2.96 -5.71 -15.16
N ILE A 4 2.18 -5.85 -14.09
CA ILE A 4 1.54 -7.10 -13.67
C ILE A 4 0.03 -6.90 -13.78
N PRO A 5 -0.69 -7.72 -14.57
CA PRO A 5 -2.14 -7.67 -14.60
C PRO A 5 -2.75 -7.97 -13.23
N LEU A 6 -3.75 -7.21 -12.83
CA LEU A 6 -4.50 -7.41 -11.59
C LEU A 6 -5.83 -8.15 -11.80
N GLY A 7 -5.93 -8.95 -12.84
CA GLY A 7 -7.11 -9.68 -13.30
C GLY A 7 -7.40 -9.40 -14.77
N ASP A 8 -8.58 -9.83 -15.24
CA ASP A 8 -8.97 -9.76 -16.65
C ASP A 8 -9.64 -8.43 -17.03
N ASP A 9 -9.80 -7.51 -16.09
CA ASP A 9 -10.49 -6.22 -16.23
C ASP A 9 -9.57 -5.09 -16.75
N GLY A 10 -8.33 -5.41 -17.13
CA GLY A 10 -7.36 -4.46 -17.69
C GLY A 10 -6.65 -3.57 -16.68
N ALA A 11 -6.86 -3.79 -15.38
CA ALA A 11 -6.11 -3.11 -14.35
C ALA A 11 -4.71 -3.73 -14.18
N GLU A 12 -3.71 -2.89 -13.91
CA GLU A 12 -2.31 -3.28 -13.81
C GLU A 12 -1.62 -2.67 -12.59
N LEU A 13 -0.68 -3.42 -12.03
CA LEU A 13 0.27 -2.95 -11.02
C LEU A 13 1.62 -2.67 -11.71
N ARG A 14 2.16 -1.45 -11.51
CA ARG A 14 3.48 -1.05 -12.03
C ARG A 14 4.30 -0.35 -10.95
N PRO A 15 5.64 -0.39 -11.00
CA PRO A 15 6.46 0.52 -10.21
C PRO A 15 6.02 1.96 -10.46
N LEU A 16 5.98 2.76 -9.41
CA LEU A 16 5.69 4.20 -9.50
C LEU A 16 7.01 4.95 -9.32
N GLU A 17 7.45 5.58 -10.41
CA GLU A 17 8.81 6.10 -10.56
C GLU A 17 8.85 7.63 -10.51
N PRO A 18 10.00 8.27 -10.18
CA PRO A 18 10.12 9.73 -10.08
C PRO A 18 9.71 10.53 -11.32
N TRP A 19 9.85 9.98 -12.52
CA TRP A 19 9.42 10.65 -13.76
C TRP A 19 7.90 10.70 -13.94
N GLN A 20 7.13 9.93 -13.15
CA GLN A 20 5.68 9.92 -13.13
C GLN A 20 5.10 10.88 -12.09
N ALA A 21 5.90 11.83 -11.59
CA ALA A 21 5.48 12.77 -10.54
C ALA A 21 4.28 13.63 -10.95
N GLU A 22 4.18 14.01 -12.22
CA GLU A 22 3.04 14.79 -12.73
C GLU A 22 1.74 13.95 -12.72
N GLU A 23 1.83 12.70 -13.15
CA GLU A 23 0.72 11.74 -13.12
C GLU A 23 0.29 11.45 -11.67
N PHE A 24 1.27 11.26 -10.77
CA PHE A 24 1.02 11.05 -9.34
C PHE A 24 0.36 12.26 -8.68
N LEU A 25 0.84 13.48 -8.95
CA LEU A 25 0.21 14.70 -8.46
C LEU A 25 -1.23 14.85 -8.96
N THR A 26 -1.46 14.65 -10.26
CA THR A 26 -2.79 14.68 -10.87
C THR A 26 -3.74 13.67 -10.20
N HIS A 27 -3.25 12.45 -9.92
CA HIS A 27 -4.01 11.45 -9.19
C HIS A 27 -4.31 11.90 -7.75
N MET A 28 -3.31 12.46 -7.03
CA MET A 28 -3.53 12.98 -5.68
C MET A 28 -4.58 14.09 -5.68
N ASP A 29 -4.54 15.00 -6.64
CA ASP A 29 -5.51 16.11 -6.73
C ASP A 29 -6.94 15.63 -6.95
N ARG A 30 -7.15 14.57 -7.75
CA ARG A 30 -8.47 13.96 -7.92
C ARG A 30 -9.01 13.31 -6.66
N GLY A 31 -8.13 12.71 -5.86
CA GLY A 31 -8.51 11.94 -4.67
C GLY A 31 -8.19 12.60 -3.33
N ARG A 32 -7.65 13.82 -3.31
CA ARG A 32 -7.05 14.48 -2.14
C ARG A 32 -7.91 14.42 -0.89
N ASP A 33 -9.15 14.85 -0.99
CA ASP A 33 -10.06 14.89 0.16
C ASP A 33 -10.41 13.50 0.67
N PHE A 34 -10.66 12.55 -0.23
CA PHE A 34 -11.02 11.19 0.12
C PHE A 34 -9.84 10.41 0.73
N ILE A 35 -8.68 10.44 0.07
CA ILE A 35 -7.47 9.79 0.55
C ILE A 35 -7.02 10.43 1.87
N GLY A 36 -7.09 11.76 1.93
CA GLY A 36 -6.70 12.56 3.09
C GLY A 36 -7.61 12.41 4.32
N GLN A 37 -8.75 11.72 4.22
CA GLN A 37 -9.59 11.43 5.40
C GLN A 37 -8.90 10.54 6.42
N HIS A 38 -8.02 9.65 5.97
CA HIS A 38 -7.43 8.62 6.82
C HIS A 38 -5.91 8.60 6.85
N ILE A 39 -5.25 9.16 5.82
CA ILE A 39 -3.79 9.12 5.68
C ILE A 39 -3.26 10.47 5.23
N VAL A 40 -2.00 10.74 5.56
CA VAL A 40 -1.30 11.99 5.22
C VAL A 40 -0.63 11.96 3.83
N LEU A 41 -0.89 10.93 3.02
CA LEU A 41 -0.24 10.78 1.72
C LEU A 41 -0.40 12.00 0.80
N PRO A 42 -1.60 12.64 0.70
CA PRO A 42 -1.77 13.83 -0.12
C PRO A 42 -0.92 15.04 0.32
N ASP A 43 -0.52 15.08 1.58
CA ASP A 43 0.31 16.16 2.13
C ASP A 43 1.77 16.08 1.63
N TYR A 44 2.20 14.94 1.10
CA TYR A 44 3.51 14.74 0.46
C TYR A 44 3.51 15.06 -1.04
N ALA A 45 2.37 15.41 -1.63
CA ALA A 45 2.23 15.73 -3.05
C ALA A 45 1.30 16.94 -3.21
N THR A 46 1.75 18.11 -2.76
CA THR A 46 1.02 19.39 -2.85
C THR A 46 1.35 20.16 -4.12
N ASP A 47 2.49 19.85 -4.74
CA ASP A 47 2.99 20.38 -6.00
C ASP A 47 3.90 19.35 -6.69
N LEU A 48 4.38 19.68 -7.88
CA LEU A 48 5.19 18.76 -8.68
C LEU A 48 6.54 18.42 -8.02
N ASP A 49 7.15 19.37 -7.33
CA ASP A 49 8.46 19.15 -6.70
C ASP A 49 8.34 18.27 -5.46
N SER A 50 7.33 18.46 -4.63
CA SER A 50 7.04 17.60 -3.48
C SER A 50 6.63 16.20 -3.94
N ALA A 51 5.79 16.06 -4.96
CA ALA A 51 5.42 14.78 -5.56
C ALA A 51 6.65 14.02 -6.09
N ARG A 52 7.54 14.72 -6.83
CA ARG A 52 8.79 14.14 -7.33
C ARG A 52 9.73 13.73 -6.20
N SER A 53 9.85 14.55 -5.16
CA SER A 53 10.69 14.27 -4.00
C SER A 53 10.18 13.06 -3.23
N PHE A 54 8.86 12.93 -3.07
CA PHE A 54 8.24 11.75 -2.46
C PHE A 54 8.56 10.48 -3.24
N LEU A 55 8.34 10.46 -4.56
CA LEU A 55 8.64 9.29 -5.39
C LEU A 55 10.14 8.97 -5.42
N ARG A 56 11.01 10.00 -5.43
CA ARG A 56 12.46 9.81 -5.34
C ARG A 56 12.86 9.13 -4.03
N SER A 57 12.24 9.48 -2.91
CA SER A 57 12.50 8.81 -1.63
C SER A 57 12.20 7.30 -1.68
N TYR A 58 11.17 6.89 -2.44
CA TYR A 58 10.86 5.49 -2.65
C TYR A 58 11.79 4.80 -3.66
N ALA A 59 12.28 5.51 -4.67
CA ALA A 59 13.32 4.99 -5.56
C ALA A 59 14.63 4.71 -4.79
N GLU A 60 15.01 5.59 -3.84
CA GLU A 60 16.15 5.38 -2.94
C GLU A 60 15.91 4.18 -1.99
N LYS A 61 14.72 4.06 -1.41
CA LYS A 61 14.34 2.90 -0.61
C LYS A 61 14.39 1.61 -1.44
N ALA A 62 13.96 1.66 -2.69
CA ALA A 62 14.02 0.50 -3.58
C ALA A 62 15.46 0.10 -3.90
N ALA A 63 16.36 1.07 -4.10
CA ALA A 63 17.77 0.82 -4.34
C ALA A 63 18.50 0.21 -3.13
N THR A 64 18.04 0.52 -1.91
CA THR A 64 18.60 -0.01 -0.65
C THR A 64 17.80 -1.16 -0.06
N ASP A 65 16.74 -1.61 -0.75
CA ASP A 65 15.83 -2.69 -0.34
C ASP A 65 15.12 -2.45 1.01
N THR A 66 14.83 -1.17 1.31
CA THR A 66 14.19 -0.74 2.57
C THR A 66 12.74 -0.31 2.42
N GLY A 67 12.22 -0.31 1.19
CA GLY A 67 10.82 -0.01 0.89
C GLY A 67 10.55 0.02 -0.61
N ARG A 68 9.28 0.07 -1.02
CA ARG A 68 8.86 0.10 -2.42
C ARG A 68 7.51 0.77 -2.57
N ILE A 69 7.24 1.33 -3.75
CA ILE A 69 5.95 1.91 -4.08
C ILE A 69 5.53 1.45 -5.49
N TYR A 70 4.26 1.11 -5.61
CA TYR A 70 3.64 0.68 -6.86
C TYR A 70 2.34 1.44 -7.09
N GLY A 71 2.11 1.87 -8.31
CA GLY A 71 0.82 2.41 -8.74
C GLY A 71 -0.09 1.31 -9.25
N ILE A 72 -1.39 1.56 -9.19
CA ILE A 72 -2.45 0.78 -9.82
C ILE A 72 -3.02 1.62 -10.95
N TRP A 73 -2.92 1.11 -12.17
CA TRP A 73 -3.52 1.73 -13.37
C TRP A 73 -4.77 0.96 -13.77
N ASP A 74 -5.85 1.69 -14.02
CA ASP A 74 -7.11 1.17 -14.56
C ASP A 74 -7.42 1.93 -15.85
N GLY A 75 -7.50 1.23 -16.98
CA GLY A 75 -7.67 1.85 -18.30
C GLY A 75 -6.58 2.89 -18.65
N GLY A 76 -5.35 2.69 -18.18
CA GLY A 76 -4.22 3.59 -18.44
C GLY A 76 -4.16 4.82 -17.49
N THR A 77 -5.09 4.93 -16.54
CA THR A 77 -5.13 6.01 -15.53
C THR A 77 -4.64 5.51 -14.19
N LEU A 78 -3.74 6.24 -13.53
CA LEU A 78 -3.32 5.95 -12.16
C LEU A 78 -4.49 6.22 -11.21
N VAL A 79 -4.97 5.19 -10.51
CA VAL A 79 -6.16 5.26 -9.64
C VAL A 79 -5.86 4.96 -8.18
N GLY A 80 -4.66 4.51 -7.85
CA GLY A 80 -4.27 4.17 -6.50
C GLY A 80 -2.91 3.53 -6.45
N GLY A 81 -2.59 2.87 -5.34
CA GLY A 81 -1.35 2.13 -5.23
C GLY A 81 -1.19 1.37 -3.93
N VAL A 82 -0.12 0.62 -3.88
CA VAL A 82 0.34 -0.15 -2.73
C VAL A 82 1.83 0.08 -2.50
N LEU A 83 2.28 -0.08 -1.29
CA LEU A 83 3.68 0.17 -0.93
C LEU A 83 4.14 -0.74 0.21
N PHE A 84 5.44 -0.92 0.29
CA PHE A 84 6.10 -1.24 1.55
C PHE A 84 6.70 0.06 2.11
N ARG A 85 6.12 0.55 3.18
CA ARG A 85 6.58 1.76 3.88
C ARG A 85 7.99 1.55 4.41
N THR A 86 8.21 0.38 4.97
CA THR A 86 9.50 -0.12 5.45
C THR A 86 9.66 -1.58 5.08
N MET A 87 10.89 -1.97 4.78
CA MET A 87 11.32 -3.35 4.65
C MET A 87 12.65 -3.52 5.39
N ASP A 88 12.73 -4.56 6.19
CA ASP A 88 13.96 -5.01 6.86
C ASP A 88 14.13 -6.48 6.50
N VAL A 89 14.85 -6.73 5.42
CA VAL A 89 15.07 -8.09 4.90
C VAL A 89 15.87 -8.93 5.89
N ALA A 90 16.83 -8.31 6.59
CA ALA A 90 17.65 -9.04 7.59
C ALA A 90 16.79 -9.50 8.79
N ALA A 91 15.84 -8.68 9.23
CA ALA A 91 14.90 -9.04 10.28
C ALA A 91 13.67 -9.80 9.77
N GLY A 92 13.52 -9.97 8.44
CA GLY A 92 12.38 -10.61 7.82
C GLY A 92 11.05 -9.90 8.04
N ARG A 93 11.02 -8.55 8.09
CA ARG A 93 9.82 -7.77 8.39
C ARG A 93 9.57 -6.69 7.34
N ALA A 94 8.29 -6.44 7.03
CA ALA A 94 7.86 -5.35 6.18
C ALA A 94 6.54 -4.75 6.68
N GLU A 95 6.33 -3.45 6.48
CA GLU A 95 5.04 -2.78 6.71
C GLU A 95 4.43 -2.42 5.35
N ALA A 96 3.31 -3.04 5.02
CA ALA A 96 2.56 -2.75 3.81
C ALA A 96 1.50 -1.67 4.04
N GLY A 97 1.13 -0.96 2.98
CA GLY A 97 0.08 0.05 2.98
C GLY A 97 -0.50 0.27 1.59
N CYS A 98 -1.62 1.00 1.54
CA CYS A 98 -2.31 1.28 0.28
C CYS A 98 -3.02 2.63 0.31
N TRP A 99 -3.40 3.08 -0.89
CA TRP A 99 -4.33 4.18 -1.12
C TRP A 99 -5.11 3.95 -2.42
N LEU A 100 -6.29 4.54 -2.53
CA LEU A 100 -7.13 4.42 -3.71
C LEU A 100 -8.03 5.65 -3.83
N GLU A 101 -8.30 6.11 -5.06
CA GLU A 101 -9.31 7.14 -5.28
C GLU A 101 -10.74 6.54 -5.28
N PRO A 102 -11.78 7.37 -5.01
CA PRO A 102 -13.16 6.87 -4.87
C PRO A 102 -13.69 6.13 -6.10
N SER A 103 -13.34 6.60 -7.31
CA SER A 103 -13.81 6.05 -8.59
C SER A 103 -13.40 4.60 -8.84
N ALA A 104 -12.32 4.16 -8.18
CA ALA A 104 -11.77 2.82 -8.30
C ALA A 104 -12.16 1.89 -7.11
N ALA A 105 -12.92 2.42 -6.14
CA ALA A 105 -13.35 1.65 -4.98
C ALA A 105 -14.34 0.53 -5.37
N GLY A 106 -14.36 -0.56 -4.58
CA GLY A 106 -15.28 -1.68 -4.78
C GLY A 106 -14.86 -2.71 -5.83
N LYS A 107 -13.84 -2.44 -6.63
CA LYS A 107 -13.36 -3.34 -7.70
C LYS A 107 -12.35 -4.41 -7.22
N GLY A 108 -12.01 -4.45 -5.94
CA GLY A 108 -11.05 -5.39 -5.37
C GLY A 108 -9.57 -5.14 -5.73
N LEU A 109 -9.25 -4.02 -6.40
CA LEU A 109 -7.92 -3.69 -6.92
C LEU A 109 -6.85 -3.71 -5.82
N ILE A 110 -7.12 -3.09 -4.67
CA ILE A 110 -6.18 -3.04 -3.55
C ILE A 110 -5.85 -4.44 -3.03
N THR A 111 -6.86 -5.29 -2.85
CA THR A 111 -6.63 -6.66 -2.34
C THR A 111 -5.78 -7.47 -3.33
N ARG A 112 -6.06 -7.37 -4.64
CA ARG A 112 -5.27 -8.04 -5.69
C ARG A 112 -3.84 -7.51 -5.74
N ALA A 113 -3.65 -6.19 -5.71
CA ALA A 113 -2.33 -5.58 -5.70
C ALA A 113 -1.52 -5.94 -4.45
N CYS A 114 -2.15 -5.92 -3.26
CA CYS A 114 -1.49 -6.33 -2.03
C CYS A 114 -1.07 -7.81 -2.07
N ARG A 115 -1.88 -8.69 -2.64
CA ARG A 115 -1.50 -10.11 -2.81
C ARG A 115 -0.23 -10.24 -3.64
N VAL A 116 -0.13 -9.51 -4.76
CA VAL A 116 1.07 -9.53 -5.61
C VAL A 116 2.31 -9.09 -4.85
N ILE A 117 2.25 -7.96 -4.13
CA ILE A 117 3.44 -7.46 -3.43
C ILE A 117 3.80 -8.30 -2.21
N ILE A 118 2.82 -8.85 -1.49
CA ILE A 118 3.07 -9.73 -0.34
C ILE A 118 3.64 -11.07 -0.81
N ASP A 119 3.11 -11.67 -1.89
CA ASP A 119 3.69 -12.85 -2.51
C ASP A 119 5.17 -12.64 -2.84
N TRP A 120 5.48 -11.55 -3.53
CA TRP A 120 6.86 -11.19 -3.86
C TRP A 120 7.74 -11.02 -2.60
N ALA A 121 7.23 -10.35 -1.57
CA ALA A 121 7.98 -10.13 -0.33
C ALA A 121 8.29 -11.44 0.39
N VAL A 122 7.31 -12.35 0.49
CA VAL A 122 7.43 -13.64 1.17
C VAL A 122 8.31 -14.60 0.38
N GLU A 123 8.10 -14.73 -0.94
CA GLU A 123 8.75 -15.76 -1.74
C GLU A 123 10.13 -15.36 -2.27
N GLU A 124 10.29 -14.07 -2.67
CA GLU A 124 11.53 -13.61 -3.30
C GLU A 124 12.45 -12.85 -2.34
N ARG A 125 11.89 -12.24 -1.28
CA ARG A 125 12.68 -11.43 -0.33
C ARG A 125 12.84 -12.10 1.03
N GLY A 126 12.18 -13.25 1.27
CA GLY A 126 12.27 -13.98 2.53
C GLY A 126 11.63 -13.22 3.70
N ILE A 127 10.70 -12.30 3.45
CA ILE A 127 9.98 -11.62 4.51
C ILE A 127 9.10 -12.62 5.24
N HIS A 128 9.33 -12.75 6.55
CA HIS A 128 8.59 -13.66 7.42
C HIS A 128 7.29 -13.05 7.93
N ARG A 129 7.28 -11.73 8.13
CA ARG A 129 6.17 -11.01 8.74
C ARG A 129 5.83 -9.75 7.92
N VAL A 130 4.59 -9.67 7.46
CA VAL A 130 4.07 -8.45 6.84
C VAL A 130 3.06 -7.81 7.79
N GLU A 131 3.35 -6.58 8.20
CA GLU A 131 2.50 -5.76 9.06
C GLU A 131 1.60 -4.84 8.23
N TRP A 132 0.45 -4.51 8.83
CA TRP A 132 -0.50 -3.54 8.32
C TRP A 132 -1.01 -2.67 9.46
N ARG A 133 -0.90 -1.37 9.31
CA ARG A 133 -1.36 -0.41 10.31
C ARG A 133 -2.46 0.46 9.73
N ALA A 134 -3.59 0.50 10.40
CA ALA A 134 -4.73 1.31 9.99
C ALA A 134 -5.28 2.09 11.18
N SER A 135 -5.71 3.36 10.93
CA SER A 135 -6.53 4.05 11.92
C SER A 135 -7.76 3.20 12.22
N ALA A 136 -8.13 3.06 13.50
CA ALA A 136 -9.31 2.33 13.91
C ALA A 136 -10.64 2.88 13.32
N LYS A 137 -10.59 4.08 12.72
CA LYS A 137 -11.69 4.71 12.00
C LYS A 137 -11.66 4.41 10.49
N ASN A 138 -10.59 3.78 9.98
CA ASN A 138 -10.43 3.47 8.56
C ASN A 138 -10.94 2.06 8.24
N GLU A 139 -12.26 1.88 8.32
CA GLU A 139 -12.91 0.59 8.02
C GLU A 139 -12.54 0.00 6.65
N PRO A 140 -12.43 0.78 5.55
CA PRO A 140 -11.97 0.24 4.28
C PRO A 140 -10.59 -0.42 4.35
N SER A 141 -9.62 0.20 5.03
CA SER A 141 -8.27 -0.34 5.21
C SER A 141 -8.26 -1.59 6.09
N ILE A 142 -9.05 -1.59 7.19
CA ILE A 142 -9.23 -2.75 8.06
C ILE A 142 -9.85 -3.93 7.29
N ALA A 143 -10.83 -3.64 6.42
CA ALA A 143 -11.43 -4.66 5.57
C ALA A 143 -10.44 -5.28 4.57
N VAL A 144 -9.45 -4.51 4.09
CA VAL A 144 -8.35 -5.05 3.28
C VAL A 144 -7.50 -6.02 4.10
N ALA A 145 -7.06 -5.64 5.30
CA ALA A 145 -6.28 -6.51 6.17
C ALA A 145 -6.99 -7.86 6.43
N ARG A 146 -8.31 -7.82 6.72
CA ARG A 146 -9.13 -9.03 6.90
C ARG A 146 -9.17 -9.91 5.64
N ARG A 147 -9.36 -9.32 4.45
CA ARG A 147 -9.37 -10.07 3.17
C ARG A 147 -8.02 -10.65 2.79
N LEU A 148 -6.93 -10.09 3.32
CA LEU A 148 -5.58 -10.61 3.18
C LEU A 148 -5.26 -11.72 4.18
N GLY A 149 -6.22 -12.10 5.05
CA GLY A 149 -6.02 -13.13 6.06
C GLY A 149 -5.13 -12.68 7.23
N MET A 150 -4.96 -11.37 7.43
CA MET A 150 -4.16 -10.87 8.54
C MET A 150 -4.86 -11.02 9.88
N THR A 151 -4.10 -11.33 10.90
CA THR A 151 -4.55 -11.38 12.30
C THR A 151 -4.40 -10.02 12.96
N ARG A 152 -5.44 -9.56 13.66
CA ARG A 152 -5.36 -8.36 14.48
C ARG A 152 -4.62 -8.68 15.77
N GLU A 153 -3.51 -8.02 16.00
CA GLU A 153 -2.65 -8.27 17.16
C GLU A 153 -2.83 -7.26 18.29
N GLY A 154 -3.38 -6.09 17.99
CA GLY A 154 -3.60 -5.09 19.03
C GLY A 154 -4.11 -3.75 18.51
N VAL A 155 -4.23 -2.82 19.48
CA VAL A 155 -4.57 -1.42 19.25
C VAL A 155 -3.56 -0.56 20.00
N LEU A 156 -2.94 0.36 19.29
CA LEU A 156 -2.10 1.40 19.83
C LEU A 156 -2.97 2.64 20.06
N ARG A 157 -3.28 2.93 21.34
CA ARG A 157 -4.17 4.04 21.68
C ARG A 157 -3.52 5.38 21.35
N GLU A 158 -4.30 6.27 20.70
CA GLU A 158 -3.91 7.64 20.34
C GLU A 158 -2.56 7.75 19.59
N ASN A 159 -2.19 6.67 18.87
CA ASN A 159 -0.89 6.55 18.22
C ASN A 159 -0.77 7.43 16.98
N TYR A 160 -1.88 7.73 16.30
CA TYR A 160 -1.87 8.39 15.01
C TYR A 160 -2.38 9.83 15.11
N PRO A 161 -1.49 10.85 15.07
CA PRO A 161 -1.92 12.24 14.95
C PRO A 161 -2.41 12.50 13.52
N HIS A 162 -3.64 12.97 13.38
CA HIS A 162 -4.24 13.28 12.10
C HIS A 162 -5.18 14.48 12.21
N ARG A 163 -4.92 15.54 11.43
CA ARG A 163 -5.76 16.76 11.32
C ARG A 163 -6.19 17.32 12.68
N GLY A 164 -5.21 17.49 13.60
CA GLY A 164 -5.45 18.07 14.92
C GLY A 164 -6.10 17.17 15.95
N THR A 165 -6.39 15.92 15.61
CA THR A 165 -6.91 14.89 16.53
C THR A 165 -5.94 13.72 16.63
N ARG A 166 -6.11 12.88 17.66
CA ARG A 166 -5.41 11.60 17.74
C ARG A 166 -6.39 10.46 17.53
N ALA A 167 -5.95 9.44 16.84
CA ALA A 167 -6.74 8.23 16.58
C ALA A 167 -5.95 7.00 17.04
N ASP A 168 -6.70 5.99 17.45
CA ASP A 168 -6.15 4.67 17.71
C ASP A 168 -5.69 4.05 16.40
N THR A 169 -4.62 3.26 16.46
CA THR A 169 -4.12 2.49 15.32
C THR A 169 -4.30 1.01 15.61
N GLU A 170 -5.00 0.31 14.74
CA GLU A 170 -5.02 -1.16 14.75
C GLU A 170 -3.75 -1.70 14.10
N LEU A 171 -3.17 -2.70 14.74
CA LEU A 171 -2.02 -3.44 14.26
C LEU A 171 -2.48 -4.82 13.80
N TRP A 172 -2.23 -5.11 12.54
CA TRP A 172 -2.53 -6.37 11.88
C TRP A 172 -1.25 -6.97 11.30
N ALA A 173 -1.18 -8.29 11.20
CA ALA A 173 -0.05 -8.96 10.59
C ALA A 173 -0.45 -10.28 9.94
N VAL A 174 0.34 -10.73 8.97
CA VAL A 174 0.34 -12.10 8.45
C VAL A 174 1.77 -12.62 8.46
N LEU A 175 1.93 -13.88 8.84
CA LEU A 175 3.21 -14.57 8.83
C LEU A 175 3.36 -15.39 7.52
N ALA A 176 4.59 -15.54 7.04
CA ALA A 176 4.87 -16.29 5.82
C ALA A 176 4.27 -17.72 5.78
N PRO A 177 4.32 -18.52 6.88
CA PRO A 177 3.66 -19.82 6.90
C PRO A 177 2.13 -19.72 6.72
N GLU A 178 1.48 -18.73 7.36
CA GLU A 178 0.03 -18.51 7.25
C GLU A 178 -0.34 -18.10 5.83
N TRP A 179 0.46 -17.19 5.24
CA TRP A 179 0.28 -16.74 3.87
C TRP A 179 0.36 -17.89 2.86
N ARG A 180 1.38 -18.75 3.00
CA ARG A 180 1.55 -19.93 2.12
C ARG A 180 0.43 -20.95 2.28
N ALA A 181 -0.03 -21.18 3.51
CA ALA A 181 -1.14 -22.09 3.77
C ALA A 181 -2.43 -21.61 3.11
N ALA A 182 -2.79 -20.33 3.29
CA ALA A 182 -3.99 -19.74 2.67
C ALA A 182 -3.91 -19.77 1.13
N LYS A 183 -2.73 -19.60 0.54
CA LYS A 183 -2.53 -19.69 -0.90
C LYS A 183 -2.72 -21.11 -1.44
N ALA A 184 -2.24 -22.12 -0.71
CA ALA A 184 -2.39 -23.52 -1.09
C ALA A 184 -3.86 -23.99 -1.05
N GLU A 185 -4.68 -23.43 -0.13
CA GLU A 185 -6.11 -23.74 -0.02
C GLU A 185 -6.95 -23.07 -1.14
N ALA A 186 -6.44 -21.99 -1.76
CA ALA A 186 -7.13 -21.24 -2.82
C ALA A 186 -6.78 -21.71 -4.24
N SER A 187 -5.83 -22.64 -4.41
CA SER A 187 -5.35 -23.20 -5.69
C SER A 187 -6.05 -24.51 -6.02
#